data_f9e2b6f31f2a3c74260de774601b2f76
#
_entry.id   f9e2b6f31f2a3c74260de774601b2f76
#
_cell.length_a   1.000
_cell.length_b   1.000
_cell.length_c   1.000
_cell.angle_alpha   90.00
_cell.angle_beta   90.00
_cell.angle_gamma   90.00
#
_symmetry.space_group_name_H-M   'P 1'
#
loop_
_entity.id
_entity.type
_entity.pdbx_description
1 polymer ?
#
loop_
_entity_poly.entity_id
_entity_poly.type
_entity_poly.pdbx_seq_one_letter_code
_entity_poly.pdbx_strand_id
1 'polypeptide(L)'
;RQMNSLLLQLFEETIILADEPREVKVINRRFQSHNGYLETINPGIFAYYPYALLEVFLILQQNPELKGVRASTIRQIHAHLHLIDDNFRRDIKNRTLFMEIIRQPKGVTHEFRRMNELGVLGAYLPEFGRVVGQMQHDLFHAYTVDEHTLFLVGNLRRFSCEENREEFPLCSEVFNQLPKPE
;
A
#
# COMPACT_ATOMS: atom_id res chain seq x y z
N ARG A 1 0.74 -16.69 -4.87
CA ARG A 1 1.73 -15.59 -4.78
C ARG A 1 1.88 -15.04 -3.35
N GLN A 2 0.78 -14.80 -2.61
CA GLN A 2 0.82 -14.31 -1.21
C GLN A 2 1.60 -15.25 -0.28
N MET A 3 1.44 -16.56 -0.43
CA MET A 3 2.11 -17.55 0.40
C MET A 3 3.64 -17.55 0.20
N ASN A 4 4.12 -17.34 -1.03
CA ASN A 4 5.56 -17.27 -1.31
C ASN A 4 6.20 -15.98 -0.73
N SER A 5 5.51 -14.85 -0.77
CA SER A 5 6.00 -13.60 -0.17
C SER A 5 6.10 -13.70 1.36
N LEU A 6 5.08 -14.28 2.01
CA LEU A 6 5.10 -14.54 3.46
C LEU A 6 6.17 -15.55 3.87
N LEU A 7 6.36 -16.60 3.08
CA LEU A 7 7.41 -17.60 3.34
C LEU A 7 8.80 -16.99 3.18
N LEU A 8 9.05 -16.21 2.11
CA LEU A 8 10.32 -15.51 1.91
C LEU A 8 10.61 -14.54 3.07
N GLN A 9 9.62 -13.77 3.51
CA GLN A 9 9.77 -12.86 4.65
C GLN A 9 10.03 -13.63 5.97
N LEU A 10 9.40 -14.79 6.19
CA LEU A 10 9.65 -15.63 7.35
C LEU A 10 11.06 -16.23 7.30
N PHE A 11 11.53 -16.65 6.12
CA PHE A 11 12.90 -17.13 5.92
C PHE A 11 13.93 -16.02 6.13
N GLU A 12 13.67 -14.82 5.60
CA GLU A 12 14.53 -13.65 5.81
C GLU A 12 14.59 -13.27 7.30
N GLU A 13 13.46 -13.24 8.01
CA GLU A 13 13.45 -13.01 9.48
C GLU A 13 14.24 -14.09 10.24
N THR A 14 14.20 -15.36 9.80
CA THR A 14 14.89 -16.46 10.49
C THR A 14 16.39 -16.44 10.23
N ILE A 15 16.83 -16.03 9.04
CA ILE A 15 18.26 -15.93 8.67
C ILE A 15 18.89 -14.66 9.26
N ILE A 16 18.16 -13.54 9.29
CA ILE A 16 18.65 -12.24 9.81
C ILE A 16 18.73 -12.25 11.35
N LEU A 17 18.02 -13.13 12.04
CA LEU A 17 18.05 -13.21 13.51
C LEU A 17 19.38 -13.71 14.10
N ALA A 18 20.33 -14.17 13.30
CA ALA A 18 21.51 -14.84 13.83
C ALA A 18 22.69 -13.91 14.16
N ASP A 19 22.94 -12.78 13.43
CA ASP A 19 24.25 -12.08 13.59
C ASP A 19 24.34 -10.60 13.22
N GLU A 20 23.25 -9.85 12.90
CA GLU A 20 23.38 -8.42 12.60
C GLU A 20 23.01 -7.52 13.80
N PRO A 21 23.73 -6.40 14.00
CA PRO A 21 23.38 -5.42 15.03
C PRO A 21 21.96 -4.93 14.81
N ARG A 22 21.14 -5.00 15.86
CA ARG A 22 19.73 -4.58 15.83
C ARG A 22 19.65 -3.05 15.69
N GLU A 23 19.57 -2.58 14.47
CA GLU A 23 19.32 -1.16 14.22
C GLU A 23 17.82 -0.86 14.36
N VAL A 24 17.46 -0.19 15.46
CA VAL A 24 16.09 0.28 15.70
C VAL A 24 16.07 1.79 15.62
N LYS A 25 15.26 2.35 14.70
CA LYS A 25 15.06 3.79 14.54
C LYS A 25 13.59 4.11 14.72
N VAL A 26 13.27 4.93 15.71
CA VAL A 26 11.89 5.41 15.94
C VAL A 26 11.50 6.38 14.81
N ILE A 27 10.35 6.14 14.18
CA ILE A 27 9.77 6.98 13.13
C ILE A 27 8.75 7.94 13.74
N ASN A 28 7.82 7.40 14.51
CA ASN A 28 6.85 8.20 15.26
C ASN A 28 6.38 7.44 16.52
N ARG A 29 5.33 7.92 17.19
CA ARG A 29 4.82 7.30 18.44
C ARG A 29 4.21 5.89 18.26
N ARG A 30 3.98 5.44 17.04
CA ARG A 30 3.32 4.17 16.71
C ARG A 30 4.23 3.22 15.98
N PHE A 31 5.20 3.75 15.25
CA PHE A 31 6.02 2.97 14.33
C PHE A 31 7.51 3.23 14.53
N GLN A 32 8.26 2.19 14.32
CA GLN A 32 9.73 2.21 14.27
C GLN A 32 10.22 1.38 13.07
N SER A 33 11.44 1.62 12.66
CA SER A 33 12.16 0.76 11.72
C SER A 33 13.04 -0.21 12.49
N HIS A 34 13.03 -1.47 12.12
CA HIS A 34 13.94 -2.49 12.62
C HIS A 34 14.66 -3.13 11.43
N ASN A 35 15.97 -2.93 11.34
CA ASN A 35 16.82 -3.37 10.22
C ASN A 35 16.27 -2.95 8.83
N GLY A 36 15.66 -1.76 8.76
CA GLY A 36 15.04 -1.23 7.54
C GLY A 36 13.61 -1.71 7.27
N TYR A 37 13.00 -2.49 8.14
CA TYR A 37 11.58 -2.89 8.02
C TYR A 37 10.72 -2.13 9.02
N LEU A 38 9.58 -1.64 8.54
CA LEU A 38 8.60 -0.94 9.36
C LEU A 38 7.88 -1.90 10.31
N GLU A 39 7.86 -1.57 11.60
CA GLU A 39 7.09 -2.33 12.59
C GLU A 39 6.33 -1.41 13.54
N THR A 40 5.26 -1.92 14.15
CA THR A 40 4.57 -1.26 15.25
C THR A 40 5.42 -1.34 16.52
N ILE A 41 5.46 -0.24 17.30
CA ILE A 41 6.19 -0.19 18.57
C ILE A 41 5.64 -1.22 19.58
N ASN A 42 4.33 -1.50 19.54
CA ASN A 42 3.70 -2.53 20.33
C ASN A 42 2.53 -3.20 19.59
N PRO A 43 2.11 -4.41 20.01
CA PRO A 43 1.09 -5.19 19.30
C PRO A 43 -0.32 -4.56 19.31
N GLY A 44 -0.61 -3.64 20.21
CA GLY A 44 -1.96 -3.03 20.36
C GLY A 44 -2.20 -1.81 19.48
N ILE A 45 -1.21 -1.37 18.68
CA ILE A 45 -1.30 -0.10 17.93
C ILE A 45 -2.56 -0.02 17.08
N PHE A 46 -2.89 -1.02 16.30
CA PHE A 46 -4.06 -0.99 15.41
C PHE A 46 -5.40 -1.04 16.16
N ALA A 47 -5.44 -1.70 17.31
CA ALA A 47 -6.63 -1.72 18.15
C ALA A 47 -6.92 -0.34 18.77
N TYR A 48 -5.89 0.36 19.25
CA TYR A 48 -6.03 1.69 19.85
C TYR A 48 -6.11 2.82 18.82
N TYR A 49 -5.47 2.64 17.67
CA TYR A 49 -5.37 3.62 16.60
C TYR A 49 -5.69 2.98 15.25
N PRO A 50 -6.96 2.68 14.94
CA PRO A 50 -7.34 2.00 13.69
C PRO A 50 -6.81 2.69 12.43
N TYR A 51 -6.75 4.03 12.41
CA TYR A 51 -6.20 4.80 11.29
C TYR A 51 -4.73 4.44 10.95
N ALA A 52 -4.00 3.86 11.90
CA ALA A 52 -2.64 3.38 11.68
C ALA A 52 -2.57 2.29 10.59
N LEU A 53 -3.70 1.61 10.28
CA LEU A 53 -3.83 0.68 9.15
C LEU A 53 -3.62 1.35 7.78
N LEU A 54 -3.90 2.65 7.65
CA LEU A 54 -3.58 3.45 6.46
C LEU A 54 -2.24 4.16 6.62
N GLU A 55 -1.88 4.60 7.83
CA GLU A 55 -0.65 5.33 8.10
C GLU A 55 0.61 4.54 7.73
N VAL A 56 0.59 3.21 7.86
CA VAL A 56 1.68 2.30 7.43
C VAL A 56 2.15 2.62 6.02
N PHE A 57 1.22 2.74 5.08
CA PHE A 57 1.52 2.93 3.66
C PHE A 57 2.03 4.33 3.37
N LEU A 58 1.48 5.34 4.03
CA LEU A 58 1.99 6.70 3.92
C LEU A 58 3.43 6.81 4.45
N ILE A 59 3.73 6.17 5.58
CA ILE A 59 5.10 6.13 6.13
C ILE A 59 6.06 5.47 5.14
N LEU A 60 5.69 4.34 4.56
CA LEU A 60 6.53 3.65 3.56
C LEU A 60 6.79 4.51 2.33
N GLN A 61 5.77 5.23 1.87
CA GLN A 61 5.90 6.15 0.74
C GLN A 61 6.83 7.33 1.02
N GLN A 62 6.81 7.83 2.26
CA GLN A 62 7.62 8.97 2.70
C GLN A 62 9.04 8.58 3.12
N ASN A 63 9.31 7.29 3.30
CA ASN A 63 10.61 6.77 3.73
C ASN A 63 11.10 5.69 2.76
N PRO A 64 11.60 6.08 1.58
CA PRO A 64 11.99 5.13 0.53
C PRO A 64 13.17 4.22 0.91
N GLU A 65 13.88 4.54 2.00
CA GLU A 65 14.90 3.70 2.59
C GLU A 65 14.33 2.44 3.28
N LEU A 66 13.03 2.42 3.61
CA LEU A 66 12.38 1.27 4.20
C LEU A 66 12.15 0.17 3.17
N LYS A 67 12.61 -1.03 3.48
CA LYS A 67 12.50 -2.21 2.62
C LYS A 67 11.08 -2.77 2.53
N GLY A 68 10.25 -2.51 3.55
CA GLY A 68 8.87 -3.01 3.63
C GLY A 68 8.34 -3.04 5.06
N VAL A 69 7.32 -3.87 5.26
CA VAL A 69 6.66 -4.08 6.57
C VAL A 69 7.15 -5.40 7.16
N ARG A 70 7.48 -5.41 8.43
CA ARG A 70 7.90 -6.62 9.14
C ARG A 70 6.76 -7.64 9.25
N ALA A 71 7.07 -8.94 9.16
CA ALA A 71 6.06 -10.00 9.18
C ALA A 71 5.16 -9.98 10.43
N SER A 72 5.70 -9.62 11.59
CA SER A 72 4.91 -9.42 12.83
C SER A 72 3.83 -8.36 12.65
N THR A 73 4.15 -7.23 12.01
CA THR A 73 3.22 -6.13 11.74
C THR A 73 2.22 -6.50 10.64
N ILE A 74 2.64 -7.26 9.61
CA ILE A 74 1.73 -7.81 8.60
C ILE A 74 0.66 -8.69 9.24
N ARG A 75 1.05 -9.60 10.14
CA ARG A 75 0.07 -10.41 10.90
C ARG A 75 -0.91 -9.56 11.70
N GLN A 76 -0.43 -8.48 12.31
CA GLN A 76 -1.31 -7.54 13.03
C GLN A 76 -2.26 -6.81 12.08
N ILE A 77 -1.80 -6.38 10.90
CA ILE A 77 -2.67 -5.77 9.88
C ILE A 77 -3.81 -6.73 9.53
N HIS A 78 -3.48 -7.98 9.17
CA HIS A 78 -4.50 -8.98 8.84
C HIS A 78 -5.49 -9.23 9.98
N ALA A 79 -5.02 -9.32 11.23
CA ALA A 79 -5.87 -9.51 12.39
C ALA A 79 -6.84 -8.35 12.64
N HIS A 80 -6.52 -7.13 12.14
CA HIS A 80 -7.27 -5.92 12.40
C HIS A 80 -8.01 -5.36 11.16
N LEU A 81 -8.02 -6.07 10.02
CA LEU A 81 -8.75 -5.65 8.81
C LEU A 81 -10.24 -5.40 9.08
N HIS A 82 -10.84 -6.13 10.02
CA HIS A 82 -12.24 -5.97 10.42
C HIS A 82 -12.56 -4.59 11.01
N LEU A 83 -11.55 -3.82 11.43
CA LEU A 83 -11.72 -2.44 11.91
C LEU A 83 -11.96 -1.44 10.76
N ILE A 84 -11.70 -1.85 9.51
CA ILE A 84 -11.97 -1.02 8.33
C ILE A 84 -13.44 -1.20 7.92
N ASP A 85 -14.33 -0.73 8.76
CA ASP A 85 -15.78 -0.75 8.59
C ASP A 85 -16.31 0.54 7.94
N ASP A 86 -17.65 0.71 7.90
CA ASP A 86 -18.29 1.90 7.35
C ASP A 86 -17.96 3.17 8.14
N ASN A 87 -17.81 3.07 9.45
CA ASN A 87 -17.45 4.21 10.29
C ASN A 87 -16.02 4.63 10.02
N PHE A 88 -15.09 3.66 9.90
CA PHE A 88 -13.72 3.92 9.51
C PHE A 88 -13.63 4.64 8.16
N ARG A 89 -14.38 4.19 7.15
CA ARG A 89 -14.39 4.79 5.81
C ARG A 89 -15.00 6.20 5.78
N ARG A 90 -15.92 6.50 6.69
CA ARG A 90 -16.56 7.84 6.80
C ARG A 90 -15.74 8.83 7.62
N ASP A 91 -14.84 8.35 8.46
CA ASP A 91 -14.00 9.21 9.31
C ASP A 91 -13.11 10.10 8.44
N ILE A 92 -13.19 11.42 8.72
CA ILE A 92 -12.45 12.44 7.96
C ILE A 92 -10.93 12.23 8.04
N LYS A 93 -10.42 11.74 9.16
CA LYS A 93 -9.01 11.45 9.36
C LYS A 93 -8.53 10.34 8.42
N ASN A 94 -9.30 9.26 8.31
CA ASN A 94 -8.98 8.13 7.44
C ASN A 94 -9.07 8.53 5.96
N ARG A 95 -10.06 9.34 5.61
CA ARG A 95 -10.17 9.91 4.25
C ARG A 95 -8.99 10.81 3.92
N THR A 96 -8.58 11.66 4.86
CA THR A 96 -7.42 12.53 4.68
C THR A 96 -6.14 11.70 4.48
N LEU A 97 -5.92 10.67 5.31
CA LEU A 97 -4.75 9.78 5.16
C LEU A 97 -4.75 9.07 3.80
N PHE A 98 -5.90 8.56 3.35
CA PHE A 98 -6.00 7.92 2.05
C PHE A 98 -5.72 8.90 0.90
N MET A 99 -6.25 10.12 0.98
CA MET A 99 -5.96 11.16 0.00
C MET A 99 -4.48 11.58 0.03
N GLU A 100 -3.84 11.62 1.20
CA GLU A 100 -2.40 11.91 1.30
C GLU A 100 -1.56 10.82 0.63
N ILE A 101 -1.97 9.54 0.70
CA ILE A 101 -1.31 8.45 -0.04
C ILE A 101 -1.43 8.70 -1.56
N ILE A 102 -2.61 9.11 -2.03
CA ILE A 102 -2.84 9.41 -3.46
C ILE A 102 -2.02 10.62 -3.91
N ARG A 103 -1.91 11.65 -3.07
CA ARG A 103 -1.22 12.92 -3.39
C ARG A 103 0.30 12.83 -3.38
N GLN A 104 0.86 11.75 -2.85
CA GLN A 104 2.31 11.61 -2.88
C GLN A 104 2.84 11.65 -4.33
N PRO A 105 3.93 12.36 -4.59
CA PRO A 105 4.46 12.53 -5.95
C PRO A 105 4.94 11.22 -6.56
N LYS A 106 5.33 10.26 -5.74
CA LYS A 106 5.86 8.94 -6.17
C LYS A 106 5.29 7.81 -5.32
N GLY A 107 5.34 6.59 -5.85
CA GLY A 107 5.06 5.37 -5.11
C GLY A 107 3.58 4.99 -4.96
N VAL A 108 2.61 5.76 -5.45
CA VAL A 108 1.16 5.49 -5.26
C VAL A 108 0.78 4.09 -5.74
N THR A 109 1.15 3.72 -6.95
CA THR A 109 0.82 2.39 -7.51
C THR A 109 1.50 1.26 -6.73
N HIS A 110 2.72 1.50 -6.27
CA HIS A 110 3.46 0.53 -5.45
C HIS A 110 2.76 0.29 -4.12
N GLU A 111 2.36 1.35 -3.43
CA GLU A 111 1.65 1.23 -2.16
C GLU A 111 0.23 0.68 -2.33
N PHE A 112 -0.45 0.99 -3.42
CA PHE A 112 -1.76 0.38 -3.72
C PHE A 112 -1.66 -1.13 -3.95
N ARG A 113 -0.61 -1.60 -4.63
CA ARG A 113 -0.34 -3.05 -4.75
C ARG A 113 -0.10 -3.68 -3.37
N ARG A 114 0.73 -3.05 -2.55
CA ARG A 114 0.99 -3.50 -1.18
C ARG A 114 -0.29 -3.52 -0.33
N MET A 115 -1.11 -2.45 -0.41
CA MET A 115 -2.42 -2.40 0.25
C MET A 115 -3.35 -3.51 -0.24
N ASN A 116 -3.33 -3.83 -1.54
CA ASN A 116 -4.11 -4.92 -2.12
C ASN A 116 -3.63 -6.29 -1.61
N GLU A 117 -2.33 -6.53 -1.62
CA GLU A 117 -1.70 -7.76 -1.12
C GLU A 117 -2.03 -8.02 0.36
N LEU A 118 -2.09 -6.96 1.17
CA LEU A 118 -2.42 -7.03 2.59
C LEU A 118 -3.93 -6.97 2.89
N GLY A 119 -4.78 -6.89 1.86
CA GLY A 119 -6.25 -6.84 1.98
C GLY A 119 -6.81 -5.50 2.43
N VAL A 120 -5.96 -4.50 2.72
CA VAL A 120 -6.38 -3.18 3.20
C VAL A 120 -7.12 -2.40 2.12
N LEU A 121 -6.67 -2.47 0.85
CA LEU A 121 -7.30 -1.74 -0.25
C LEU A 121 -8.74 -2.21 -0.49
N GLY A 122 -8.97 -3.53 -0.55
CA GLY A 122 -10.30 -4.11 -0.71
C GLY A 122 -11.22 -3.86 0.49
N ALA A 123 -10.67 -3.82 1.71
CA ALA A 123 -11.43 -3.46 2.90
C ALA A 123 -11.82 -1.97 2.89
N TYR A 124 -10.93 -1.08 2.45
CA TYR A 124 -11.18 0.36 2.41
C TYR A 124 -12.06 0.79 1.23
N LEU A 125 -11.91 0.15 0.06
CA LEU A 125 -12.71 0.34 -1.15
C LEU A 125 -13.49 -0.96 -1.45
N PRO A 126 -14.71 -1.14 -0.93
CA PRO A 126 -15.47 -2.39 -1.10
C PRO A 126 -15.75 -2.75 -2.56
N GLU A 127 -15.92 -1.76 -3.43
CA GLU A 127 -16.11 -1.97 -4.87
C GLU A 127 -14.87 -2.60 -5.50
N PHE A 128 -13.68 -2.12 -5.12
CA PHE A 128 -12.41 -2.74 -5.53
C PHE A 128 -12.27 -4.15 -4.92
N GLY A 129 -12.66 -4.31 -3.65
CA GLY A 129 -12.63 -5.61 -2.96
C GLY A 129 -13.42 -6.70 -3.68
N ARG A 130 -14.52 -6.35 -4.37
CA ARG A 130 -15.33 -7.30 -5.14
C ARG A 130 -14.63 -7.87 -6.36
N VAL A 131 -13.63 -7.17 -6.91
CA VAL A 131 -12.92 -7.60 -8.12
C VAL A 131 -11.56 -8.23 -7.84
N VAL A 132 -11.13 -8.24 -6.56
CA VAL A 132 -9.87 -8.85 -6.15
C VAL A 132 -9.87 -10.34 -6.48
N GLY A 133 -8.84 -10.77 -7.19
CA GLY A 133 -8.67 -12.16 -7.61
C GLY A 133 -9.64 -12.65 -8.69
N GLN A 134 -10.55 -11.82 -9.20
CA GLN A 134 -11.40 -12.20 -10.32
C GLN A 134 -10.57 -12.27 -11.60
N MET A 135 -10.70 -13.37 -12.31
CA MET A 135 -10.11 -13.56 -13.64
C MET A 135 -11.20 -13.52 -14.71
N GLN A 136 -10.94 -12.81 -15.78
CA GLN A 136 -11.72 -12.94 -17.00
C GLN A 136 -11.27 -14.23 -17.70
N HIS A 137 -12.20 -15.19 -17.87
CA HIS A 137 -11.92 -16.48 -18.51
C HIS A 137 -11.89 -16.35 -20.03
N ASP A 138 -10.96 -15.56 -20.56
CA ASP A 138 -10.65 -15.59 -21.98
C ASP A 138 -9.13 -15.84 -22.19
N LEU A 139 -8.79 -16.24 -23.41
CA LEU A 139 -7.44 -16.66 -23.78
C LEU A 139 -6.41 -15.50 -23.77
N PHE A 140 -6.83 -14.27 -23.51
CA PHE A 140 -6.01 -13.07 -23.70
C PHE A 140 -5.67 -12.33 -22.39
N HIS A 141 -6.30 -12.68 -21.25
CA HIS A 141 -6.07 -11.97 -19.97
C HIS A 141 -5.16 -12.77 -19.04
N ALA A 142 -3.91 -12.32 -18.92
CA ALA A 142 -2.92 -12.91 -18.04
C ALA A 142 -3.00 -12.38 -16.58
N TYR A 143 -3.80 -11.33 -16.34
CA TYR A 143 -3.90 -10.63 -15.07
C TYR A 143 -5.33 -10.64 -14.53
N THR A 144 -5.47 -10.56 -13.20
CA THR A 144 -6.75 -10.38 -12.52
C THR A 144 -7.28 -8.95 -12.71
N VAL A 145 -8.58 -8.74 -12.49
CA VAL A 145 -9.25 -7.44 -12.67
C VAL A 145 -8.66 -6.37 -11.76
N ASP A 146 -8.34 -6.73 -10.52
CA ASP A 146 -7.68 -5.83 -9.59
C ASP A 146 -6.28 -5.40 -10.07
N GLU A 147 -5.46 -6.32 -10.59
CA GLU A 147 -4.17 -5.97 -11.18
C GLU A 147 -4.32 -5.05 -12.40
N HIS A 148 -5.28 -5.32 -13.30
CA HIS A 148 -5.57 -4.41 -14.41
C HIS A 148 -5.97 -3.02 -13.93
N THR A 149 -6.78 -2.93 -12.89
CA THR A 149 -7.19 -1.66 -12.30
C THR A 149 -5.98 -0.91 -11.75
N LEU A 150 -5.05 -1.60 -11.08
CA LEU A 150 -3.83 -0.98 -10.57
C LEU A 150 -2.87 -0.54 -11.70
N PHE A 151 -2.80 -1.28 -12.79
CA PHE A 151 -2.08 -0.85 -14.01
C PHE A 151 -2.69 0.42 -14.60
N LEU A 152 -4.03 0.52 -14.66
CA LEU A 152 -4.71 1.71 -15.14
C LEU A 152 -4.38 2.94 -14.27
N VAL A 153 -4.43 2.81 -12.94
CA VAL A 153 -4.02 3.87 -12.01
C VAL A 153 -2.58 4.28 -12.27
N GLY A 154 -1.67 3.31 -12.48
CA GLY A 154 -0.27 3.58 -12.82
C GLY A 154 -0.11 4.39 -14.11
N ASN A 155 -0.86 4.04 -15.16
CA ASN A 155 -0.81 4.76 -16.44
C ASN A 155 -1.40 6.18 -16.31
N LEU A 156 -2.52 6.35 -15.60
CA LEU A 156 -3.08 7.68 -15.34
C LEU A 156 -2.07 8.59 -14.63
N ARG A 157 -1.33 8.05 -13.65
CA ARG A 157 -0.25 8.78 -12.97
C ARG A 157 0.90 9.14 -13.93
N ARG A 158 1.22 8.28 -14.89
CA ARG A 158 2.26 8.59 -15.91
C ARG A 158 1.85 9.77 -16.79
N PHE A 159 0.57 9.93 -17.11
CA PHE A 159 0.08 11.06 -17.90
C PHE A 159 0.25 12.40 -17.20
N SER A 160 0.27 12.43 -15.86
CA SER A 160 0.53 13.65 -15.07
C SER A 160 2.00 14.04 -15.01
N CYS A 161 2.93 13.15 -15.40
CA CYS A 161 4.36 13.38 -15.31
C CYS A 161 4.89 13.97 -16.63
N GLU A 162 5.56 15.13 -16.56
CA GLU A 162 6.14 15.81 -17.73
C GLU A 162 7.16 14.90 -18.46
N GLU A 163 7.89 14.07 -17.73
CA GLU A 163 8.86 13.10 -18.24
C GLU A 163 8.27 12.10 -19.25
N ASN A 164 6.97 11.79 -19.14
CA ASN A 164 6.26 10.85 -20.00
C ASN A 164 5.45 11.51 -21.11
N ARG A 165 5.51 12.84 -21.22
CA ARG A 165 4.73 13.61 -22.19
C ARG A 165 5.03 13.25 -23.65
N GLU A 166 6.28 12.93 -23.94
CA GLU A 166 6.68 12.52 -25.29
C GLU A 166 6.12 11.13 -25.66
N GLU A 167 5.99 10.22 -24.68
CA GLU A 167 5.43 8.88 -24.90
C GLU A 167 3.90 8.91 -25.06
N PHE A 168 3.21 9.81 -24.33
CA PHE A 168 1.73 9.91 -24.31
C PHE A 168 1.25 11.37 -24.50
N PRO A 169 1.54 12.03 -25.64
CA PRO A 169 1.30 13.47 -25.77
C PRO A 169 -0.18 13.88 -25.59
N LEU A 170 -1.10 13.17 -26.27
CA LEU A 170 -2.54 13.46 -26.17
C LEU A 170 -3.10 13.15 -24.76
N CYS A 171 -2.70 12.03 -24.18
CA CYS A 171 -3.18 11.65 -22.84
C CYS A 171 -2.68 12.65 -21.79
N SER A 172 -1.43 13.10 -21.88
CA SER A 172 -0.86 14.11 -20.98
C SER A 172 -1.54 15.47 -21.16
N GLU A 173 -1.83 15.87 -22.40
CA GLU A 173 -2.56 17.12 -22.66
C GLU A 173 -3.95 17.10 -22.05
N VAL A 174 -4.75 16.07 -22.33
CA VAL A 174 -6.11 15.91 -21.78
C VAL A 174 -6.08 15.83 -20.25
N PHE A 175 -5.15 15.04 -19.68
CA PHE A 175 -5.04 14.88 -18.24
C PHE A 175 -4.74 16.20 -17.53
N ASN A 176 -3.84 17.02 -18.07
CA ASN A 176 -3.48 18.32 -17.50
C ASN A 176 -4.58 19.39 -17.64
N GLN A 177 -5.59 19.16 -18.48
CA GLN A 177 -6.78 20.02 -18.58
C GLN A 177 -7.84 19.69 -17.54
N LEU A 178 -7.73 18.56 -16.83
CA LEU A 178 -8.68 18.19 -15.78
C LEU A 178 -8.57 19.16 -14.59
N PRO A 179 -9.71 19.64 -14.03
CA PRO A 179 -9.70 20.62 -12.95
C PRO A 179 -9.14 20.05 -11.62
N LYS A 180 -9.12 18.73 -11.47
CA LYS A 180 -8.55 18.00 -10.32
C LYS A 180 -8.02 16.65 -10.81
N PRO A 181 -6.78 16.58 -11.29
CA PRO A 181 -6.22 15.36 -11.86
C PRO A 181 -5.77 14.30 -10.83
N GLU A 182 -5.94 14.54 -9.53
CA GLU A 182 -5.59 13.63 -8.42
C GLU A 182 -6.65 12.54 -8.16
#